data_306f408962b0eaef7db0dcd0019ff274
#
_entry.id   306f408962b0eaef7db0dcd0019ff274
#
_cell.length_a   1.000
_cell.length_b   1.000
_cell.length_c   1.000
_cell.angle_alpha   90.00
_cell.angle_beta   90.00
_cell.angle_gamma   90.00
#
_symmetry.space_group_name_H-M   'P 1'
#
loop_
_entity.id
_entity.type
_entity.pdbx_description
1 polymer ?
#
loop_
_entity_poly.entity_id
_entity_poly.type
_entity_poly.pdbx_seq_one_letter_code
_entity_poly.pdbx_strand_id
1 'polypeptide(L)'
;TRRSSSAASDVYKRQLRPTAEVLFEKGLVEIELTAKDGLSLINGTSQMTAYSTIAQQELSELLILSDVVLAASMDARSCSLTPARPEVHEARPHPGQAAVAQRLRTILSGSQILDSHEACDRVQDPYSFRCAPQVHGAVYESFLRLEEMLHREINSATDNPLIFPEPDRPGPHEVVSQGNFHGEIVALACDAMSLALFELGSILSLIHI
;
A
#
# COMPACT_ATOMS: atom_id res chain seq x y z
N THR A 1 -8.19 4.19 41.47
CA THR A 1 -7.02 4.52 40.63
C THR A 1 -7.52 5.10 39.32
N ARG A 2 -7.49 6.43 39.20
CA ARG A 2 -7.80 7.13 37.96
C ARG A 2 -6.74 6.66 36.94
N ARG A 3 -7.15 5.87 35.95
CA ARG A 3 -6.32 5.61 34.78
C ARG A 3 -6.20 6.93 34.03
N SER A 4 -4.98 7.39 33.83
CA SER A 4 -4.70 8.54 32.98
C SER A 4 -5.28 8.25 31.59
N SER A 5 -6.29 9.01 31.17
CA SER A 5 -6.73 9.01 29.78
C SER A 5 -5.55 9.37 28.89
N SER A 6 -5.43 8.71 27.73
CA SER A 6 -4.43 9.06 26.72
C SER A 6 -4.54 10.54 26.37
N ALA A 7 -3.41 11.23 26.27
CA ALA A 7 -3.39 12.63 25.92
C ALA A 7 -3.81 12.81 24.45
N ALA A 8 -4.77 13.70 24.20
CA ALA A 8 -5.12 14.12 22.85
C ALA A 8 -4.14 15.18 22.34
N SER A 9 -3.78 15.10 21.06
CA SER A 9 -2.93 16.09 20.39
C SER A 9 -3.81 17.19 19.77
N ASP A 10 -3.54 18.46 20.13
CA ASP A 10 -4.07 19.60 19.39
C ASP A 10 -3.21 19.81 18.12
N VAL A 11 -3.77 19.47 16.98
CA VAL A 11 -3.06 19.52 15.67
C VAL A 11 -2.58 20.94 15.33
N TYR A 12 -3.31 21.98 15.75
CA TYR A 12 -2.99 23.36 15.45
C TYR A 12 -1.77 23.87 16.24
N LYS A 13 -1.68 23.50 17.54
CA LYS A 13 -0.60 23.93 18.43
C LYS A 13 0.43 22.85 18.73
N ARG A 14 0.21 21.62 18.29
CA ARG A 14 1.04 20.43 18.59
C ARG A 14 1.30 20.24 20.10
N GLN A 15 0.35 20.63 20.93
CA GLN A 15 0.42 20.49 22.38
C GLN A 15 -0.36 19.26 22.84
N LEU A 16 0.23 18.49 23.74
CA LEU A 16 -0.46 17.44 24.44
C LEU A 16 -1.30 18.05 25.56
N ARG A 17 -2.60 17.77 25.55
CA ARG A 17 -3.56 18.26 26.54
C ARG A 17 -4.37 17.08 27.10
N PRO A 18 -4.90 17.18 28.34
CA PRO A 18 -5.81 16.15 28.84
C PRO A 18 -7.02 15.99 27.92
N THR A 19 -7.34 14.74 27.57
CA THR A 19 -8.43 14.43 26.62
C THR A 19 -9.75 15.03 27.05
N ALA A 20 -10.10 14.96 28.35
CA ALA A 20 -11.34 15.50 28.89
C ALA A 20 -11.51 17.01 28.61
N GLU A 21 -10.43 17.80 28.71
CA GLU A 21 -10.46 19.24 28.41
C GLU A 21 -10.74 19.51 26.95
N VAL A 22 -10.07 18.74 26.07
CA VAL A 22 -10.22 18.89 24.60
C VAL A 22 -11.63 18.48 24.17
N LEU A 23 -12.17 17.39 24.70
CA LEU A 23 -13.54 16.95 24.43
C LEU A 23 -14.56 18.01 24.89
N PHE A 24 -14.38 18.53 26.08
CA PHE A 24 -15.26 19.59 26.60
C PHE A 24 -15.24 20.83 25.70
N GLU A 25 -14.06 21.32 25.30
CA GLU A 25 -13.94 22.49 24.41
C GLU A 25 -14.57 22.25 23.02
N LYS A 26 -14.58 21.01 22.55
CA LYS A 26 -15.16 20.62 21.26
C LYS A 26 -16.67 20.30 21.36
N GLY A 27 -17.24 20.37 22.55
CA GLY A 27 -18.64 19.98 22.79
C GLY A 27 -18.88 18.48 22.60
N LEU A 28 -17.84 17.67 22.76
CA LEU A 28 -17.92 16.21 22.67
C LEU A 28 -18.04 15.60 24.05
N VAL A 29 -18.80 14.51 24.15
CA VAL A 29 -18.97 13.74 25.37
C VAL A 29 -17.98 12.57 25.37
N GLU A 30 -17.41 12.27 26.55
CA GLU A 30 -16.60 11.06 26.71
C GLU A 30 -17.43 9.80 26.42
N ILE A 31 -16.84 8.87 25.67
CA ILE A 31 -17.45 7.55 25.43
C ILE A 31 -17.28 6.73 26.70
N GLU A 32 -18.39 6.29 27.28
CA GLU A 32 -18.37 5.35 28.40
C GLU A 32 -18.00 3.94 27.87
N LEU A 33 -16.83 3.46 28.31
CA LEU A 33 -16.34 2.14 27.90
C LEU A 33 -17.04 1.04 28.72
N THR A 34 -17.59 0.08 28.01
CA THR A 34 -18.16 -1.13 28.60
C THR A 34 -17.11 -2.22 28.77
N ALA A 35 -17.56 -3.39 29.22
CA ALA A 35 -16.68 -4.55 29.36
C ALA A 35 -16.01 -4.90 28.03
N LYS A 36 -14.69 -5.06 28.02
CA LYS A 36 -13.84 -5.41 26.87
C LYS A 36 -13.47 -4.24 25.93
N ASP A 37 -14.25 -3.16 25.84
CA ASP A 37 -14.00 -2.05 24.90
C ASP A 37 -12.58 -1.47 25.04
N GLY A 38 -12.13 -1.23 26.27
CA GLY A 38 -10.80 -0.68 26.52
C GLY A 38 -9.66 -1.55 26.01
N LEU A 39 -9.80 -2.87 26.09
CA LEU A 39 -8.78 -3.80 25.57
C LEU A 39 -8.87 -3.89 24.03
N SER A 40 -10.06 -3.96 23.48
CA SER A 40 -10.27 -4.04 22.03
C SER A 40 -9.73 -2.82 21.27
N LEU A 41 -9.74 -1.64 21.91
CA LEU A 41 -9.18 -0.43 21.32
C LEU A 41 -7.64 -0.38 21.26
N ILE A 42 -6.93 -1.15 22.09
CA ILE A 42 -5.47 -1.05 22.21
C ILE A 42 -4.72 -2.34 21.94
N ASN A 43 -5.39 -3.49 21.95
CA ASN A 43 -4.77 -4.80 21.80
C ASN A 43 -5.35 -5.55 20.60
N GLY A 44 -5.07 -5.05 19.41
CA GLY A 44 -5.50 -5.63 18.16
C GLY A 44 -4.74 -5.03 16.98
N THR A 45 -5.04 -5.48 15.78
CA THR A 45 -4.39 -5.03 14.55
C THR A 45 -5.03 -3.81 13.91
N SER A 46 -6.16 -3.32 14.43
CA SER A 46 -6.99 -2.29 13.79
C SER A 46 -6.23 -1.01 13.46
N GLN A 47 -5.39 -0.53 14.39
CA GLN A 47 -4.64 0.71 14.18
C GLN A 47 -3.57 0.55 13.10
N MET A 48 -2.77 -0.51 13.15
CA MET A 48 -1.74 -0.76 12.14
C MET A 48 -2.36 -1.04 10.77
N THR A 49 -3.48 -1.76 10.71
CA THR A 49 -4.24 -2.02 9.49
C THR A 49 -4.79 -0.72 8.89
N ALA A 50 -5.31 0.18 9.71
CA ALA A 50 -5.79 1.49 9.25
C ALA A 50 -4.67 2.33 8.62
N TYR A 51 -3.51 2.44 9.26
CA TYR A 51 -2.36 3.14 8.68
C TYR A 51 -1.88 2.49 7.39
N SER A 52 -1.79 1.16 7.36
CA SER A 52 -1.37 0.42 6.18
C SER A 52 -2.35 0.59 5.02
N THR A 53 -3.65 0.68 5.30
CA THR A 53 -4.69 0.91 4.28
C THR A 53 -4.60 2.32 3.69
N ILE A 54 -4.37 3.34 4.51
CA ILE A 54 -4.15 4.71 4.04
C ILE A 54 -2.90 4.76 3.16
N ALA A 55 -1.79 4.16 3.63
CA ALA A 55 -0.56 4.10 2.85
C ALA A 55 -0.74 3.33 1.54
N GLN A 56 -1.50 2.23 1.53
CA GLN A 56 -1.80 1.46 0.33
C GLN A 56 -2.58 2.28 -0.70
N GLN A 57 -3.52 3.10 -0.26
CA GLN A 57 -4.26 4.01 -1.15
C GLN A 57 -3.32 5.04 -1.79
N GLU A 58 -2.47 5.69 -1.03
CA GLU A 58 -1.47 6.63 -1.55
C GLU A 58 -0.48 5.95 -2.51
N LEU A 59 -0.07 4.71 -2.19
CA LEU A 59 0.81 3.91 -3.04
C LEU A 59 0.19 3.58 -4.40
N SER A 60 -1.11 3.33 -4.47
CA SER A 60 -1.78 3.03 -5.74
C SER A 60 -1.63 4.17 -6.76
N GLU A 61 -1.75 5.41 -6.29
CA GLU A 61 -1.56 6.60 -7.11
C GLU A 61 -0.07 6.81 -7.48
N LEU A 62 0.82 6.59 -6.51
CA LEU A 62 2.26 6.74 -6.70
C LEU A 62 2.82 5.76 -7.74
N LEU A 63 2.34 4.52 -7.76
CA LEU A 63 2.75 3.52 -8.74
C LEU A 63 2.34 3.90 -10.17
N ILE A 64 1.13 4.42 -10.35
CA ILE A 64 0.68 4.94 -11.64
C ILE A 64 1.52 6.15 -12.05
N LEU A 65 1.74 7.08 -11.13
CA LEU A 65 2.57 8.27 -11.38
C LEU A 65 4.00 7.89 -11.77
N SER A 66 4.58 6.86 -11.14
CA SER A 66 5.92 6.39 -11.48
C SER A 66 6.01 5.90 -12.93
N ASP A 67 4.98 5.21 -13.44
CA ASP A 67 4.91 4.77 -14.82
C ASP A 67 4.73 5.95 -15.81
N VAL A 68 3.99 7.00 -15.40
CA VAL A 68 3.86 8.24 -16.19
C VAL A 68 5.20 8.98 -16.28
N VAL A 69 5.91 9.12 -15.16
CA VAL A 69 7.23 9.76 -15.12
C VAL A 69 8.24 8.97 -15.93
N LEU A 70 8.21 7.64 -15.84
CA LEU A 70 9.02 6.75 -16.65
C LEU A 70 8.73 6.96 -18.16
N ALA A 71 7.47 6.96 -18.57
CA ALA A 71 7.07 7.16 -19.95
C ALA A 71 7.54 8.53 -20.48
N ALA A 72 7.34 9.61 -19.73
CA ALA A 72 7.82 10.93 -20.08
C ALA A 72 9.36 10.97 -20.23
N SER A 73 10.08 10.24 -19.37
CA SER A 73 11.53 10.14 -19.43
C SER A 73 12.01 9.33 -20.64
N MET A 74 11.30 8.24 -20.97
CA MET A 74 11.57 7.44 -22.19
C MET A 74 11.38 8.27 -23.45
N ASP A 75 10.32 9.06 -23.51
CA ASP A 75 10.01 9.97 -24.63
C ASP A 75 11.09 11.04 -24.76
N ALA A 76 11.40 11.76 -23.68
CA ALA A 76 12.45 12.78 -23.66
C ALA A 76 13.85 12.27 -24.04
N ARG A 77 14.13 10.98 -23.81
CA ARG A 77 15.41 10.34 -24.16
C ARG A 77 15.36 9.61 -25.49
N SER A 78 14.25 9.69 -26.20
CA SER A 78 14.02 8.98 -27.46
C SER A 78 14.34 7.47 -27.36
N CYS A 79 13.78 6.84 -26.31
CA CYS A 79 13.98 5.42 -26.06
C CYS A 79 13.01 4.59 -26.89
N SER A 80 13.40 3.36 -27.21
CA SER A 80 12.55 2.40 -27.91
C SER A 80 11.44 1.83 -27.01
N LEU A 81 10.24 1.64 -27.57
CA LEU A 81 9.14 0.95 -26.89
C LEU A 81 9.21 -0.59 -27.06
N THR A 82 10.24 -1.09 -27.75
CA THR A 82 10.48 -2.53 -27.97
C THR A 82 10.46 -3.36 -26.69
N PRO A 83 11.04 -2.93 -25.54
CA PRO A 83 10.98 -3.68 -24.30
C PRO A 83 9.56 -3.86 -23.73
N ALA A 84 8.60 -3.05 -24.16
CA ALA A 84 7.20 -3.13 -23.74
C ALA A 84 6.31 -3.93 -24.71
N ARG A 85 6.87 -4.62 -25.72
CA ARG A 85 6.09 -5.43 -26.66
C ARG A 85 5.38 -6.58 -25.96
N PRO A 86 4.13 -6.92 -26.33
CA PRO A 86 3.35 -8.00 -25.70
C PRO A 86 4.11 -9.34 -25.67
N GLU A 87 4.77 -9.72 -26.77
CA GLU A 87 5.44 -11.00 -26.90
C GLU A 87 6.59 -11.20 -25.90
N VAL A 88 7.22 -10.09 -25.48
CA VAL A 88 8.26 -10.13 -24.43
C VAL A 88 7.66 -10.57 -23.09
N HIS A 89 6.45 -10.11 -22.80
CA HIS A 89 5.76 -10.36 -21.53
C HIS A 89 4.97 -11.67 -21.56
N GLU A 90 4.56 -12.15 -22.71
CA GLU A 90 4.01 -13.49 -22.90
C GLU A 90 5.08 -14.58 -22.70
N ALA A 91 6.31 -14.31 -23.13
CA ALA A 91 7.45 -15.22 -22.94
C ALA A 91 7.87 -15.34 -21.44
N ARG A 92 7.53 -14.34 -20.61
CA ARG A 92 7.76 -14.35 -19.17
C ARG A 92 6.50 -13.80 -18.46
N PRO A 93 5.49 -14.64 -18.21
CA PRO A 93 4.11 -14.20 -17.93
C PRO A 93 3.89 -13.76 -16.49
N HIS A 94 4.62 -12.74 -16.04
CA HIS A 94 4.34 -12.05 -14.77
C HIS A 94 3.29 -10.96 -15.02
N PRO A 95 2.15 -11.01 -14.33
CA PRO A 95 1.03 -10.08 -14.58
C PRO A 95 1.40 -8.62 -14.31
N GLY A 96 2.18 -8.34 -13.30
CA GLY A 96 2.64 -6.98 -13.00
C GLY A 96 3.52 -6.41 -14.10
N GLN A 97 4.46 -7.22 -14.63
CA GLN A 97 5.32 -6.84 -15.74
C GLN A 97 4.51 -6.55 -17.00
N ALA A 98 3.53 -7.38 -17.33
CA ALA A 98 2.63 -7.19 -18.46
C ALA A 98 1.78 -5.92 -18.32
N ALA A 99 1.26 -5.65 -17.12
CA ALA A 99 0.46 -4.46 -16.82
C ALA A 99 1.25 -3.17 -17.01
N VAL A 100 2.48 -3.09 -16.49
CA VAL A 100 3.35 -1.91 -16.67
C VAL A 100 3.66 -1.70 -18.15
N ALA A 101 4.03 -2.76 -18.88
CA ALA A 101 4.30 -2.67 -20.30
C ALA A 101 3.08 -2.18 -21.10
N GLN A 102 1.90 -2.64 -20.75
CA GLN A 102 0.65 -2.16 -21.36
C GLN A 102 0.42 -0.67 -21.09
N ARG A 103 0.61 -0.21 -19.83
CA ARG A 103 0.48 1.22 -19.48
C ARG A 103 1.45 2.07 -20.29
N LEU A 104 2.72 1.67 -20.39
CA LEU A 104 3.72 2.39 -21.19
C LEU A 104 3.29 2.51 -22.66
N ARG A 105 2.83 1.44 -23.29
CA ARG A 105 2.31 1.48 -24.66
C ARG A 105 1.13 2.41 -24.80
N THR A 106 0.23 2.45 -23.80
CA THR A 106 -0.95 3.32 -23.80
C THR A 106 -0.57 4.79 -23.66
N ILE A 107 0.34 5.10 -22.70
CA ILE A 107 0.78 6.49 -22.44
C ILE A 107 1.54 7.06 -23.63
N LEU A 108 2.40 6.26 -24.25
CA LEU A 108 3.28 6.67 -25.35
C LEU A 108 2.65 6.49 -26.74
N SER A 109 1.38 6.08 -26.79
CA SER A 109 0.67 5.91 -28.06
C SER A 109 0.58 7.23 -28.83
N GLY A 110 1.07 7.25 -30.07
CA GLY A 110 1.08 8.44 -30.94
C GLY A 110 2.16 9.47 -30.60
N SER A 111 3.19 9.10 -29.86
CA SER A 111 4.34 9.97 -29.63
C SER A 111 5.14 10.18 -30.92
N GLN A 112 5.18 11.40 -31.40
CA GLN A 112 5.98 11.80 -32.58
C GLN A 112 7.49 11.69 -32.29
N ILE A 113 7.92 11.74 -31.04
CA ILE A 113 9.32 11.56 -30.64
C ILE A 113 9.74 10.11 -30.87
N LEU A 114 8.92 9.16 -30.42
CA LEU A 114 9.16 7.74 -30.69
C LEU A 114 9.22 7.44 -32.19
N ASP A 115 8.25 7.93 -32.94
CA ASP A 115 8.18 7.75 -34.40
C ASP A 115 9.43 8.30 -35.09
N SER A 116 9.96 9.45 -34.65
CA SER A 116 11.17 10.07 -35.21
C SER A 116 12.43 9.26 -34.97
N HIS A 117 12.41 8.30 -34.06
CA HIS A 117 13.56 7.46 -33.65
C HIS A 117 13.42 5.99 -34.03
N GLU A 118 12.44 5.63 -34.83
CA GLU A 118 12.22 4.24 -35.28
C GLU A 118 13.45 3.64 -36.02
N ALA A 119 14.21 4.46 -36.71
CA ALA A 119 15.42 4.11 -37.42
C ALA A 119 16.72 4.52 -36.67
N CYS A 120 16.73 4.49 -35.36
CA CYS A 120 17.86 4.90 -34.54
C CYS A 120 19.01 3.89 -34.58
N ASP A 121 20.26 4.38 -34.69
CA ASP A 121 21.49 3.53 -34.66
C ASP A 121 21.84 2.97 -33.26
N ARG A 122 21.09 3.32 -32.24
CA ARG A 122 21.34 2.87 -30.87
C ARG A 122 21.00 1.39 -30.75
N VAL A 123 21.98 0.58 -30.35
CA VAL A 123 21.82 -0.87 -30.19
C VAL A 123 20.87 -1.22 -29.04
N GLN A 124 20.95 -0.48 -27.93
CA GLN A 124 20.13 -0.70 -26.73
C GLN A 124 19.92 0.61 -25.97
N ASP A 125 18.73 0.74 -25.37
CA ASP A 125 18.47 1.79 -24.39
C ASP A 125 19.14 1.51 -23.05
N PRO A 126 19.33 2.53 -22.20
CA PRO A 126 19.83 2.36 -20.86
C PRO A 126 19.00 1.35 -20.06
N TYR A 127 19.66 0.66 -19.14
CA TYR A 127 19.06 -0.40 -18.34
C TYR A 127 17.80 0.04 -17.61
N SER A 128 17.80 1.26 -17.04
CA SER A 128 16.68 1.85 -16.32
C SER A 128 15.40 1.98 -17.14
N PHE A 129 15.50 2.16 -18.45
CA PHE A 129 14.34 2.21 -19.36
C PHE A 129 13.99 0.81 -19.89
N ARG A 130 14.99 0.06 -20.31
CA ARG A 130 14.82 -1.25 -20.92
C ARG A 130 14.24 -2.29 -19.96
N CYS A 131 14.62 -2.26 -18.70
CA CYS A 131 14.18 -3.20 -17.67
C CYS A 131 13.05 -2.67 -16.77
N ALA A 132 12.54 -1.47 -17.06
CA ALA A 132 11.49 -0.85 -16.25
C ALA A 132 10.22 -1.72 -16.13
N PRO A 133 9.69 -2.35 -17.18
CA PRO A 133 8.52 -3.22 -17.02
C PRO A 133 8.74 -4.36 -16.02
N GLN A 134 9.97 -4.90 -15.95
CA GLN A 134 10.31 -5.98 -15.03
C GLN A 134 10.39 -5.49 -13.58
N VAL A 135 11.00 -4.33 -13.34
CA VAL A 135 11.19 -3.79 -11.98
C VAL A 135 9.92 -3.19 -11.46
N HIS A 136 9.29 -2.26 -12.20
CA HIS A 136 8.00 -1.67 -11.80
C HIS A 136 6.93 -2.75 -11.65
N GLY A 137 6.95 -3.76 -12.54
CA GLY A 137 6.01 -4.89 -12.49
C GLY A 137 6.18 -5.73 -11.22
N ALA A 138 7.40 -6.00 -10.77
CA ALA A 138 7.66 -6.72 -9.53
C ALA A 138 7.16 -5.94 -8.30
N VAL A 139 7.35 -4.61 -8.31
CA VAL A 139 6.82 -3.72 -7.28
C VAL A 139 5.29 -3.73 -7.28
N TYR A 140 4.68 -3.65 -8.45
CA TYR A 140 3.23 -3.71 -8.60
C TYR A 140 2.64 -5.04 -8.09
N GLU A 141 3.29 -6.17 -8.34
CA GLU A 141 2.86 -7.45 -7.77
C GLU A 141 2.99 -7.49 -6.24
N SER A 142 4.01 -6.86 -5.69
CA SER A 142 4.13 -6.72 -4.22
C SER A 142 3.01 -5.87 -3.64
N PHE A 143 2.61 -4.81 -4.34
CA PHE A 143 1.47 -3.98 -3.99
C PHE A 143 0.15 -4.78 -4.01
N LEU A 144 -0.10 -5.59 -5.03
CA LEU A 144 -1.32 -6.42 -5.11
C LEU A 144 -1.40 -7.43 -3.96
N ARG A 145 -0.27 -7.99 -3.53
CA ARG A 145 -0.22 -8.88 -2.35
C ARG A 145 -0.53 -8.14 -1.05
N LEU A 146 -0.02 -6.92 -0.89
CA LEU A 146 -0.36 -6.06 0.24
C LEU A 146 -1.87 -5.75 0.25
N GLU A 147 -2.43 -5.37 -0.89
CA GLU A 147 -3.86 -5.07 -1.04
C GLU A 147 -4.73 -6.28 -0.67
N GLU A 148 -4.42 -7.46 -1.18
CA GLU A 148 -5.14 -8.69 -0.87
C GLU A 148 -5.06 -9.04 0.63
N MET A 149 -3.90 -8.88 1.25
CA MET A 149 -3.72 -9.09 2.69
C MET A 149 -4.55 -8.10 3.49
N LEU A 150 -4.49 -6.80 3.17
CA LEU A 150 -5.26 -5.76 3.86
C LEU A 150 -6.76 -5.98 3.72
N HIS A 151 -7.23 -6.38 2.54
CA HIS A 151 -8.65 -6.69 2.32
C HIS A 151 -9.15 -7.82 3.25
N ARG A 152 -8.33 -8.85 3.49
CA ARG A 152 -8.66 -9.90 4.46
C ARG A 152 -8.64 -9.38 5.89
N GLU A 153 -7.59 -8.64 6.26
CA GLU A 153 -7.39 -8.14 7.63
C GLU A 153 -8.49 -7.18 8.08
N ILE A 154 -8.90 -6.25 7.21
CA ILE A 154 -9.99 -5.30 7.48
C ILE A 154 -11.32 -6.01 7.78
N ASN A 155 -11.54 -7.17 7.16
CA ASN A 155 -12.76 -7.96 7.33
C ASN A 155 -12.62 -9.10 8.35
N SER A 156 -11.55 -9.10 9.13
CA SER A 156 -11.25 -10.15 10.11
C SER A 156 -11.57 -9.73 11.53
N ALA A 157 -11.87 -10.70 12.37
CA ALA A 157 -11.97 -10.52 13.81
C ALA A 157 -10.57 -10.62 14.44
N THR A 158 -9.98 -9.48 14.79
CA THR A 158 -8.59 -9.35 15.23
C THR A 158 -8.45 -9.03 16.71
N ASP A 159 -9.29 -9.61 17.54
CA ASP A 159 -9.33 -9.39 18.98
C ASP A 159 -9.16 -10.71 19.77
N ASN A 160 -8.98 -10.60 21.07
CA ASN A 160 -8.91 -11.72 22.00
C ASN A 160 -9.60 -11.36 23.34
N PRO A 161 -10.43 -12.25 23.89
CA PRO A 161 -10.97 -13.48 23.29
C PRO A 161 -12.03 -13.21 22.22
N LEU A 162 -12.24 -14.17 21.32
CA LEU A 162 -13.40 -14.13 20.43
C LEU A 162 -14.63 -14.74 21.10
N ILE A 163 -15.78 -14.19 20.76
CA ILE A 163 -17.08 -14.65 21.26
C ILE A 163 -17.87 -15.18 20.06
N PHE A 164 -18.20 -16.47 20.10
CA PHE A 164 -19.00 -17.10 19.07
C PHE A 164 -20.44 -17.23 19.56
N PRO A 165 -21.40 -16.47 18.96
CA PRO A 165 -22.80 -16.60 19.32
C PRO A 165 -23.35 -17.94 18.85
N GLU A 166 -24.08 -18.65 19.70
CA GLU A 166 -24.89 -19.83 19.33
C GLU A 166 -26.34 -19.35 19.08
N PRO A 167 -26.81 -19.26 17.82
CA PRO A 167 -28.09 -18.62 17.47
C PRO A 167 -29.31 -19.26 18.14
N ASP A 168 -29.26 -20.58 18.39
CA ASP A 168 -30.39 -21.38 18.87
C ASP A 168 -30.28 -21.74 20.36
N ARG A 169 -29.31 -21.18 21.09
CA ARG A 169 -29.07 -21.53 22.48
C ARG A 169 -29.09 -20.29 23.37
N PRO A 170 -30.13 -20.06 24.17
CA PRO A 170 -30.09 -19.04 25.20
C PRO A 170 -29.13 -19.47 26.30
N GLY A 171 -27.98 -18.82 26.40
CA GLY A 171 -26.95 -19.15 27.41
C GLY A 171 -25.62 -18.46 27.13
N PRO A 172 -24.58 -18.81 27.88
CA PRO A 172 -23.28 -18.21 27.67
C PRO A 172 -22.74 -18.62 26.29
N HIS A 173 -22.37 -17.60 25.51
CA HIS A 173 -21.69 -17.78 24.25
C HIS A 173 -20.33 -18.46 24.47
N GLU A 174 -19.85 -19.18 23.46
CA GLU A 174 -18.51 -19.75 23.52
C GLU A 174 -17.46 -18.62 23.48
N VAL A 175 -16.59 -18.58 24.49
CA VAL A 175 -15.52 -17.59 24.62
C VAL A 175 -14.19 -18.30 24.39
N VAL A 176 -13.51 -17.95 23.30
CA VAL A 176 -12.29 -18.62 22.86
C VAL A 176 -11.10 -17.68 22.98
N SER A 177 -10.14 -18.02 23.83
CA SER A 177 -8.84 -17.34 23.91
C SER A 177 -7.94 -17.83 22.78
N GLN A 178 -7.39 -16.90 21.99
CA GLN A 178 -6.60 -17.21 20.79
C GLN A 178 -5.65 -16.06 20.44
N GLY A 179 -5.01 -16.08 19.27
CA GLY A 179 -3.92 -15.18 18.88
C GLY A 179 -4.24 -14.21 17.73
N ASN A 180 -5.50 -13.99 17.33
CA ASN A 180 -5.85 -13.15 16.19
C ASN A 180 -5.54 -11.64 16.39
N PHE A 181 -5.13 -11.24 17.58
CA PHE A 181 -4.62 -9.90 17.85
C PHE A 181 -3.17 -9.69 17.37
N HIS A 182 -2.50 -10.74 16.88
CA HIS A 182 -1.10 -10.69 16.49
C HIS A 182 -0.93 -10.11 15.08
N GLY A 183 -0.19 -9.02 14.95
CA GLY A 183 -0.04 -8.26 13.72
C GLY A 183 1.06 -8.70 12.77
N GLU A 184 1.66 -9.90 12.93
CA GLU A 184 2.81 -10.35 12.15
C GLU A 184 2.56 -10.34 10.65
N ILE A 185 1.37 -10.76 10.22
CA ILE A 185 1.02 -10.80 8.79
C ILE A 185 1.00 -9.40 8.17
N VAL A 186 0.53 -8.40 8.91
CA VAL A 186 0.54 -7.00 8.47
C VAL A 186 1.97 -6.46 8.43
N ALA A 187 2.76 -6.74 9.46
CA ALA A 187 4.15 -6.30 9.56
C ALA A 187 4.99 -6.82 8.38
N LEU A 188 4.97 -8.13 8.14
CA LEU A 188 5.72 -8.74 7.04
C LEU A 188 5.28 -8.24 5.65
N ALA A 189 3.98 -8.00 5.45
CA ALA A 189 3.50 -7.45 4.19
C ALA A 189 3.96 -6.01 3.97
N CYS A 190 3.97 -5.18 5.02
CA CYS A 190 4.48 -3.82 4.97
C CYS A 190 5.99 -3.76 4.75
N ASP A 191 6.76 -4.65 5.40
CA ASP A 191 8.20 -4.75 5.21
C ASP A 191 8.54 -5.17 3.77
N ALA A 192 7.85 -6.17 3.24
CA ALA A 192 8.03 -6.59 1.84
C ALA A 192 7.71 -5.45 0.86
N MET A 193 6.65 -4.67 1.13
CA MET A 193 6.31 -3.51 0.29
C MET A 193 7.34 -2.39 0.41
N SER A 194 7.91 -2.17 1.59
CA SER A 194 8.97 -1.18 1.80
C SER A 194 10.23 -1.51 1.00
N LEU A 195 10.63 -2.78 0.97
CA LEU A 195 11.73 -3.26 0.12
C LEU A 195 11.43 -3.07 -1.37
N ALA A 196 10.21 -3.38 -1.81
CA ALA A 196 9.80 -3.18 -3.20
C ALA A 196 9.85 -1.70 -3.61
N LEU A 197 9.39 -0.79 -2.74
CA LEU A 197 9.45 0.65 -2.99
C LEU A 197 10.89 1.18 -3.07
N PHE A 198 11.81 0.63 -2.29
CA PHE A 198 13.22 0.97 -2.42
C PHE A 198 13.76 0.65 -3.82
N GLU A 199 13.40 -0.51 -4.38
CA GLU A 199 13.78 -0.89 -5.74
C GLU A 199 13.18 0.04 -6.81
N LEU A 200 11.90 0.46 -6.62
CA LEU A 200 11.28 1.45 -7.50
C LEU A 200 12.03 2.79 -7.46
N GLY A 201 12.34 3.27 -6.26
CA GLY A 201 13.12 4.50 -6.08
C GLY A 201 14.52 4.39 -6.68
N SER A 202 15.15 3.23 -6.54
CA SER A 202 16.49 2.96 -7.08
C SER A 202 16.51 3.03 -8.61
N ILE A 203 15.58 2.33 -9.29
CA ILE A 203 15.56 2.35 -10.77
C ILE A 203 15.19 3.74 -11.31
N LEU A 204 14.28 4.46 -10.68
CA LEU A 204 13.93 5.83 -11.07
C LEU A 204 15.12 6.80 -10.88
N SER A 205 15.92 6.60 -9.83
CA SER A 205 17.16 7.37 -9.62
C SER A 205 18.20 7.12 -10.73
N LEU A 206 18.27 5.92 -11.29
CA LEU A 206 19.19 5.57 -12.39
C LEU A 206 18.81 6.22 -13.73
N ILE A 207 17.64 6.82 -13.85
CA ILE A 207 17.22 7.53 -15.09
C ILE A 207 18.11 8.76 -15.33
N HIS A 208 18.77 9.29 -14.30
CA HIS A 208 19.66 10.45 -14.40
C HIS A 208 21.12 10.09 -14.75
N ILE A 209 21.48 8.83 -14.85
CA ILE A 209 22.79 8.33 -15.24
C ILE A 209 22.78 7.96 -16.72
#